data_a093d01fcf035b00622d66a952f561c5
#
_entry.id   a093d01fcf035b00622d66a952f561c5
#
_cell.length_a   1.000
_cell.length_b   1.000
_cell.length_c   1.000
_cell.angle_alpha   90.00
_cell.angle_beta   90.00
_cell.angle_gamma   90.00
#
_symmetry.space_group_name_H-M   'P 1'
#
loop_
_entity.id
_entity.type
_entity.pdbx_description
1 polymer ?
#
loop_
_entity_poly.entity_id
_entity_poly.type
_entity_poly.pdbx_seq_one_letter_code
_entity_poly.pdbx_strand_id
1 'polypeptide(L)'
;MTLSQVFKSRLLSNIWNQFLLYGFSSIIPILLIPYLLNVIGVEKYGLVNFAIIFSFYFQIFNEFGFDLSNVRHVVNNRDNQEKLGRIVSSILQCKFFLILCSLFVYILVVGLIPSLRNELTLYILAFIRLIGVVIAPYWLFRSMEDIKYITRISVPIKLLCILPIFLIVKSTDDYALVMLCYALETFVSGIVALFIAQKRYGIKLQIVSAQEVKFYLKDSIPVSYTHLTL
;
A
#
# COMPACT_ATOMS: atom_id res chain seq x y z
N MET A 1 20.60 -13.73 28.07
CA MET A 1 20.76 -13.09 26.77
C MET A 1 20.94 -11.60 27.02
N THR A 2 22.05 -11.00 26.65
CA THR A 2 22.31 -9.57 26.90
C THR A 2 21.48 -8.70 25.98
N LEU A 3 21.11 -7.47 26.42
CA LEU A 3 20.33 -6.51 25.63
C LEU A 3 20.93 -6.27 24.24
N SER A 4 22.26 -6.24 24.13
CA SER A 4 22.99 -6.11 22.87
C SER A 4 22.79 -7.29 21.92
N GLN A 5 22.69 -8.52 22.43
CA GLN A 5 22.42 -9.72 21.59
C GLN A 5 20.97 -9.72 21.08
N VAL A 6 20.01 -9.28 21.89
CA VAL A 6 18.61 -9.17 21.48
C VAL A 6 18.43 -8.10 20.39
N PHE A 7 19.09 -6.95 20.57
CA PHE A 7 19.07 -5.88 19.59
C PHE A 7 19.73 -6.31 18.26
N LYS A 8 20.89 -6.95 18.32
CA LYS A 8 21.60 -7.47 17.13
C LYS A 8 20.78 -8.54 16.39
N SER A 9 20.07 -9.41 17.10
CA SER A 9 19.23 -10.44 16.48
C SER A 9 17.99 -9.85 15.81
N ARG A 10 17.37 -8.82 16.39
CA ARG A 10 16.23 -8.09 15.78
C ARG A 10 16.66 -7.33 14.52
N LEU A 11 17.80 -6.63 14.59
CA LEU A 11 18.36 -5.91 13.45
C LEU A 11 18.65 -6.85 12.28
N LEU A 12 19.34 -7.96 12.52
CA LEU A 12 19.63 -8.96 11.50
C LEU A 12 18.34 -9.57 10.90
N SER A 13 17.35 -9.87 11.74
CA SER A 13 16.06 -10.36 11.30
C SER A 13 15.33 -9.34 10.40
N ASN A 14 15.35 -8.07 10.76
CA ASN A 14 14.73 -7.00 9.98
C ASN A 14 15.44 -6.82 8.62
N ILE A 15 16.78 -6.82 8.60
CA ILE A 15 17.58 -6.74 7.36
C ILE A 15 17.25 -7.94 6.45
N TRP A 16 17.21 -9.16 6.99
CA TRP A 16 16.89 -10.35 6.21
C TRP A 16 15.46 -10.31 5.64
N ASN A 17 14.48 -9.93 6.46
CA ASN A 17 13.09 -9.79 6.00
C ASN A 17 12.95 -8.68 4.93
N GLN A 18 13.69 -7.58 5.08
CA GLN A 18 13.73 -6.50 4.08
C GLN A 18 14.33 -7.00 2.76
N PHE A 19 15.42 -7.76 2.82
CA PHE A 19 16.05 -8.37 1.65
C PHE A 19 15.12 -9.34 0.94
N LEU A 20 14.43 -10.21 1.69
CA LEU A 20 13.41 -11.10 1.12
C LEU A 20 12.27 -10.32 0.45
N LEU A 21 11.76 -9.30 1.13
CA LEU A 21 10.66 -8.47 0.60
C LEU A 21 11.04 -7.82 -0.72
N TYR A 22 12.21 -7.18 -0.78
CA TYR A 22 12.69 -6.54 -2.01
C TYR A 22 13.08 -7.57 -3.08
N GLY A 23 13.71 -8.66 -2.69
CA GLY A 23 14.09 -9.75 -3.60
C GLY A 23 12.89 -10.31 -4.34
N PHE A 24 11.84 -10.73 -3.61
CA PHE A 24 10.60 -11.21 -4.24
C PHE A 24 9.90 -10.11 -5.05
N SER A 25 9.92 -8.86 -4.57
CA SER A 25 9.31 -7.74 -5.29
C SER A 25 9.99 -7.43 -6.62
N SER A 26 11.29 -7.74 -6.74
CA SER A 26 12.05 -7.52 -7.98
C SER A 26 12.07 -8.73 -8.91
N ILE A 27 12.12 -9.95 -8.36
CA ILE A 27 12.20 -11.19 -9.17
C ILE A 27 10.88 -11.44 -9.90
N ILE A 28 9.72 -11.23 -9.25
CA ILE A 28 8.41 -11.48 -9.85
C ILE A 28 8.20 -10.67 -11.15
N PRO A 29 8.43 -9.35 -11.20
CA PRO A 29 8.33 -8.59 -12.44
C PRO A 29 9.28 -9.07 -13.53
N ILE A 30 10.51 -9.45 -13.19
CA ILE A 30 11.50 -9.95 -14.16
C ILE A 30 10.97 -11.18 -14.91
N LEU A 31 10.26 -12.07 -14.22
CA LEU A 31 9.66 -13.24 -14.83
C LEU A 31 8.34 -12.93 -15.54
N LEU A 32 7.57 -12.01 -14.99
CA LEU A 32 6.21 -11.72 -15.45
C LEU A 32 6.20 -10.81 -16.68
N ILE A 33 7.10 -9.83 -16.77
CA ILE A 33 7.13 -8.86 -17.87
C ILE A 33 7.30 -9.54 -19.24
N PRO A 34 8.30 -10.42 -19.47
CA PRO A 34 8.44 -11.11 -20.76
C PRO A 34 7.22 -11.95 -21.11
N TYR A 35 6.61 -12.61 -20.11
CA TYR A 35 5.39 -13.37 -20.34
C TYR A 35 4.24 -12.48 -20.82
N LEU A 36 3.98 -11.38 -20.11
CA LEU A 36 2.90 -10.47 -20.45
C LEU A 36 3.12 -9.83 -21.83
N LEU A 37 4.34 -9.39 -22.14
CA LEU A 37 4.65 -8.82 -23.46
C LEU A 37 4.36 -9.80 -24.59
N ASN A 38 4.61 -11.10 -24.39
CA ASN A 38 4.33 -12.13 -25.37
C ASN A 38 2.83 -12.47 -25.48
N VAL A 39 2.07 -12.43 -24.39
CA VAL A 39 0.67 -12.87 -24.36
C VAL A 39 -0.30 -11.73 -24.68
N ILE A 40 -0.20 -10.60 -23.95
CA ILE A 40 -1.12 -9.47 -24.13
C ILE A 40 -0.57 -8.40 -25.10
N GLY A 41 0.69 -8.49 -25.47
CA GLY A 41 1.36 -7.55 -26.37
C GLY A 41 1.78 -6.25 -25.69
N VAL A 42 2.64 -5.50 -26.40
CA VAL A 42 3.24 -4.26 -25.88
C VAL A 42 2.19 -3.19 -25.61
N GLU A 43 1.19 -3.06 -26.49
CA GLU A 43 0.14 -2.04 -26.38
C GLU A 43 -0.71 -2.23 -25.12
N LYS A 44 -1.27 -3.42 -24.91
CA LYS A 44 -2.10 -3.71 -23.72
C LYS A 44 -1.30 -3.71 -22.42
N TYR A 45 -0.06 -4.20 -22.47
CA TYR A 45 0.86 -4.07 -21.35
C TYR A 45 1.15 -2.60 -21.01
N GLY A 46 1.32 -1.75 -22.04
CA GLY A 46 1.44 -0.30 -21.88
C GLY A 46 0.24 0.33 -21.19
N LEU A 47 -1.00 -0.05 -21.57
CA LEU A 47 -2.23 0.43 -20.91
C LEU A 47 -2.29 0.03 -19.42
N VAL A 48 -1.94 -1.22 -19.08
CA VAL A 48 -1.89 -1.69 -17.69
C VAL A 48 -0.90 -0.86 -16.87
N ASN A 49 0.32 -0.66 -17.39
CA ASN A 49 1.34 0.13 -16.71
C ASN A 49 0.95 1.61 -16.57
N PHE A 50 0.34 2.18 -17.61
CA PHE A 50 -0.15 3.55 -17.54
C PHE A 50 -1.21 3.69 -16.44
N ALA A 51 -2.16 2.76 -16.30
CA ALA A 51 -3.16 2.80 -15.24
C ALA A 51 -2.53 2.65 -13.84
N ILE A 52 -1.47 1.83 -13.71
CA ILE A 52 -0.69 1.72 -12.46
C ILE A 52 -0.02 3.05 -12.12
N ILE A 53 0.68 3.66 -13.08
CA ILE A 53 1.39 4.94 -12.88
C ILE A 53 0.38 6.06 -12.62
N PHE A 54 -0.74 6.10 -13.33
CA PHE A 54 -1.80 7.06 -13.10
C PHE A 54 -2.33 6.97 -11.66
N SER A 55 -2.64 5.76 -11.18
CA SER A 55 -3.08 5.57 -9.80
C SER A 55 -1.99 5.85 -8.76
N PHE A 56 -0.70 5.74 -9.13
CA PHE A 56 0.43 6.03 -8.25
C PHE A 56 0.53 7.52 -7.87
N TYR A 57 0.17 8.44 -8.76
CA TYR A 57 0.09 9.87 -8.40
C TYR A 57 -0.94 10.12 -7.29
N PHE A 58 -2.08 9.43 -7.35
CA PHE A 58 -3.09 9.50 -6.29
C PHE A 58 -2.59 8.82 -5.00
N GLN A 59 -1.78 7.77 -5.13
CA GLN A 59 -1.15 7.13 -3.97
C GLN A 59 -0.24 8.11 -3.22
N ILE A 60 0.64 8.82 -3.93
CA ILE A 60 1.53 9.85 -3.33
C ILE A 60 0.69 10.89 -2.57
N PHE A 61 -0.40 11.36 -3.17
CA PHE A 61 -1.31 12.29 -2.50
C PHE A 61 -1.94 11.70 -1.23
N ASN A 62 -2.34 10.41 -1.26
CA ASN A 62 -2.93 9.75 -0.10
C ASN A 62 -1.93 9.37 0.99
N GLU A 63 -0.67 9.18 0.65
CA GLU A 63 0.40 8.95 1.63
C GLU A 63 0.72 10.21 2.41
N PHE A 64 0.68 11.39 1.81
CA PHE A 64 0.74 12.74 2.40
C PHE A 64 1.78 12.88 3.52
N GLY A 65 2.89 12.16 3.46
CA GLY A 65 3.94 12.19 4.48
C GLY A 65 3.61 11.44 5.78
N PHE A 66 2.47 10.75 5.87
CA PHE A 66 2.07 10.00 7.07
C PHE A 66 3.07 8.93 7.47
N ASP A 67 3.75 8.30 6.53
CA ASP A 67 4.70 7.23 6.77
C ASP A 67 5.90 7.67 7.62
N LEU A 68 6.24 8.97 7.63
CA LEU A 68 7.36 9.51 8.39
C LEU A 68 6.92 10.36 9.59
N SER A 69 5.90 11.22 9.43
CA SER A 69 5.43 12.08 10.51
C SER A 69 4.95 11.28 11.71
N ASN A 70 4.29 10.14 11.46
CA ASN A 70 3.67 9.34 12.51
C ASN A 70 4.62 8.42 13.27
N VAL A 71 5.83 8.15 12.75
CA VAL A 71 6.81 7.28 13.43
C VAL A 71 7.07 7.77 14.85
N ARG A 72 7.29 9.08 15.05
CA ARG A 72 7.54 9.67 16.36
C ARG A 72 6.36 9.45 17.32
N HIS A 73 5.12 9.65 16.85
CA HIS A 73 3.93 9.47 17.67
C HIS A 73 3.73 8.02 18.08
N VAL A 74 3.97 7.08 17.18
CA VAL A 74 3.89 5.65 17.45
C VAL A 74 4.96 5.21 18.44
N VAL A 75 6.22 5.56 18.20
CA VAL A 75 7.35 5.14 19.05
C VAL A 75 7.19 5.65 20.47
N ASN A 76 6.76 6.91 20.65
CA ASN A 76 6.55 7.51 21.98
C ASN A 76 5.35 6.91 22.74
N ASN A 77 4.43 6.23 22.07
CA ASN A 77 3.21 5.67 22.67
C ASN A 77 3.08 4.15 22.47
N ARG A 78 4.16 3.46 22.07
CA ARG A 78 4.13 2.04 21.71
C ARG A 78 3.64 1.11 22.84
N ASP A 79 3.85 1.50 24.10
CA ASP A 79 3.49 0.70 25.27
C ASP A 79 2.06 1.02 25.78
N ASN A 80 1.38 2.02 25.19
CA ASN A 80 0.02 2.40 25.54
C ASN A 80 -0.95 2.07 24.41
N GLN A 81 -1.64 0.93 24.55
CA GLN A 81 -2.56 0.42 23.52
C GLN A 81 -3.70 1.39 23.18
N GLU A 82 -4.23 2.11 24.17
CA GLU A 82 -5.33 3.06 23.94
C GLU A 82 -4.87 4.25 23.10
N LYS A 83 -3.75 4.87 23.48
CA LYS A 83 -3.18 5.98 22.69
C LYS A 83 -2.75 5.53 21.30
N LEU A 84 -2.12 4.35 21.22
CA LEU A 84 -1.76 3.78 19.90
C LEU A 84 -2.99 3.55 19.03
N GLY A 85 -4.07 3.04 19.62
CA GLY A 85 -5.35 2.86 18.92
C GLY A 85 -5.91 4.18 18.40
N ARG A 86 -5.86 5.26 19.19
CA ARG A 86 -6.28 6.60 18.76
C ARG A 86 -5.41 7.15 17.62
N ILE A 87 -4.08 7.02 17.72
CA ILE A 87 -3.16 7.46 16.67
C ILE A 87 -3.48 6.74 15.35
N VAL A 88 -3.58 5.41 15.38
CA VAL A 88 -3.86 4.61 14.17
C VAL A 88 -5.22 4.95 13.59
N SER A 89 -6.25 5.12 14.44
CA SER A 89 -7.58 5.51 14.01
C SER A 89 -7.61 6.89 13.36
N SER A 90 -6.88 7.86 13.94
CA SER A 90 -6.76 9.21 13.38
C SER A 90 -6.14 9.20 11.99
N ILE A 91 -5.03 8.46 11.82
CA ILE A 91 -4.33 8.36 10.55
C ILE A 91 -5.18 7.66 9.49
N LEU A 92 -5.87 6.57 9.84
CA LEU A 92 -6.76 5.87 8.92
C LEU A 92 -7.94 6.76 8.50
N GLN A 93 -8.50 7.57 9.42
CA GLN A 93 -9.56 8.52 9.07
C GLN A 93 -9.03 9.66 8.18
N CYS A 94 -7.81 10.16 8.41
CA CYS A 94 -7.16 11.10 7.49
C CYS A 94 -7.03 10.49 6.09
N LYS A 95 -6.47 9.28 5.99
CA LYS A 95 -6.32 8.57 4.71
C LYS A 95 -7.67 8.28 4.04
N PHE A 96 -8.69 7.94 4.82
CA PHE A 96 -10.05 7.75 4.30
C PHE A 96 -10.63 9.06 3.70
N PHE A 97 -10.44 10.19 4.36
CA PHE A 97 -10.84 11.48 3.81
C PHE A 97 -10.09 11.82 2.52
N LEU A 98 -8.77 11.62 2.50
CA LEU A 98 -7.96 11.88 1.30
C LEU A 98 -8.34 10.97 0.13
N ILE A 99 -8.68 9.70 0.39
CA ILE A 99 -9.09 8.78 -0.68
C ILE A 99 -10.46 9.16 -1.26
N LEU A 100 -11.37 9.72 -0.45
CA LEU A 100 -12.63 10.25 -0.98
C LEU A 100 -12.40 11.48 -1.87
N CYS A 101 -11.50 12.38 -1.48
CA CYS A 101 -11.10 13.51 -2.33
C CYS A 101 -10.43 13.00 -3.62
N SER A 102 -9.55 12.02 -3.51
CA SER A 102 -8.91 11.37 -4.66
C SER A 102 -9.93 10.71 -5.58
N LEU A 103 -10.92 10.01 -5.03
CA LEU A 103 -11.98 9.35 -5.80
C LEU A 103 -12.75 10.36 -6.67
N PHE A 104 -13.12 11.50 -6.08
CA PHE A 104 -13.82 12.55 -6.80
C PHE A 104 -13.00 13.05 -8.00
N VAL A 105 -11.74 13.40 -7.78
CA VAL A 105 -10.85 13.87 -8.85
C VAL A 105 -10.58 12.75 -9.87
N TYR A 106 -10.39 11.52 -9.39
CA TYR A 106 -10.14 10.35 -10.25
C TYR A 106 -11.31 10.11 -11.22
N ILE A 107 -12.55 10.08 -10.70
CA ILE A 107 -13.76 9.92 -11.52
C ILE A 107 -13.88 11.05 -12.54
N LEU A 108 -13.60 12.28 -12.13
CA LEU A 108 -13.67 13.44 -13.01
C LEU A 108 -12.65 13.32 -14.15
N VAL A 109 -11.41 12.98 -13.86
CA VAL A 109 -10.34 12.84 -14.87
C VAL A 109 -10.63 11.67 -15.82
N VAL A 110 -10.99 10.49 -15.29
CA VAL A 110 -11.32 9.31 -16.11
C VAL A 110 -12.57 9.55 -16.97
N GLY A 111 -13.56 10.26 -16.42
CA GLY A 111 -14.80 10.58 -17.15
C GLY A 111 -14.64 11.60 -18.27
N LEU A 112 -13.75 12.60 -18.08
CA LEU A 112 -13.53 13.69 -19.05
C LEU A 112 -12.61 13.27 -20.22
N ILE A 113 -11.68 12.34 -19.99
CA ILE A 113 -10.70 11.94 -21.01
C ILE A 113 -11.22 10.69 -21.73
N PRO A 114 -11.61 10.77 -23.03
CA PRO A 114 -12.20 9.66 -23.76
C PRO A 114 -11.34 8.40 -23.78
N SER A 115 -10.02 8.52 -23.93
CA SER A 115 -9.10 7.39 -23.93
C SER A 115 -9.07 6.63 -22.62
N LEU A 116 -9.26 7.30 -21.46
CA LEU A 116 -9.34 6.65 -20.17
C LEU A 116 -10.73 6.02 -19.95
N ARG A 117 -11.78 6.72 -20.40
CA ARG A 117 -13.15 6.23 -20.29
C ARG A 117 -13.39 4.95 -21.09
N ASN A 118 -12.75 4.78 -22.25
CA ASN A 118 -12.85 3.56 -23.04
C ASN A 118 -12.29 2.32 -22.33
N GLU A 119 -11.37 2.51 -21.38
CA GLU A 119 -10.74 1.47 -20.56
C GLU A 119 -11.21 1.51 -19.10
N LEU A 120 -12.50 1.84 -18.88
CA LEU A 120 -13.05 2.10 -17.55
C LEU A 120 -12.80 0.98 -16.55
N THR A 121 -12.94 -0.29 -16.98
CA THR A 121 -12.69 -1.46 -16.12
C THR A 121 -11.27 -1.45 -15.57
N LEU A 122 -10.29 -1.13 -16.41
CA LEU A 122 -8.88 -1.05 -16.01
C LEU A 122 -8.65 0.01 -14.92
N TYR A 123 -9.25 1.20 -15.08
CA TYR A 123 -9.12 2.29 -14.12
C TYR A 123 -9.89 2.04 -12.82
N ILE A 124 -11.04 1.38 -12.86
CA ILE A 124 -11.74 0.93 -11.64
C ILE A 124 -10.86 -0.02 -10.84
N LEU A 125 -10.27 -1.02 -11.49
CA LEU A 125 -9.37 -1.97 -10.85
C LEU A 125 -8.10 -1.29 -10.32
N ALA A 126 -7.54 -0.31 -11.06
CA ALA A 126 -6.41 0.48 -10.59
C ALA A 126 -6.75 1.31 -9.35
N PHE A 127 -7.97 1.81 -9.23
CA PHE A 127 -8.42 2.51 -8.03
C PHE A 127 -8.64 1.54 -6.85
N ILE A 128 -9.17 0.34 -7.08
CA ILE A 128 -9.27 -0.71 -6.04
C ILE A 128 -7.87 -1.07 -5.51
N ARG A 129 -6.88 -1.19 -6.41
CA ARG A 129 -5.47 -1.37 -6.05
C ARG A 129 -4.98 -0.23 -5.13
N LEU A 130 -5.27 1.01 -5.46
CA LEU A 130 -4.93 2.18 -4.66
C LEU A 130 -5.55 2.10 -3.25
N ILE A 131 -6.83 1.75 -3.14
CA ILE A 131 -7.49 1.56 -1.84
C ILE A 131 -6.73 0.55 -0.99
N GLY A 132 -6.33 -0.58 -1.56
CA GLY A 132 -5.57 -1.62 -0.86
C GLY A 132 -4.26 -1.10 -0.26
N VAL A 133 -3.49 -0.33 -1.04
CA VAL A 133 -2.24 0.29 -0.58
C VAL A 133 -2.48 1.29 0.56
N VAL A 134 -3.51 2.12 0.44
CA VAL A 134 -3.83 3.16 1.43
C VAL A 134 -4.29 2.58 2.77
N ILE A 135 -5.07 1.49 2.74
CA ILE A 135 -5.55 0.80 3.94
C ILE A 135 -4.42 0.10 4.71
N ALA A 136 -3.38 -0.38 4.01
CA ALA A 136 -2.30 -1.15 4.60
C ALA A 136 -1.49 -0.33 5.62
N PRO A 137 -1.49 -0.70 6.92
CA PRO A 137 -0.76 0.04 7.95
C PRO A 137 0.72 -0.38 8.01
N TYR A 138 1.42 -0.46 6.87
CA TYR A 138 2.83 -0.88 6.83
C TYR A 138 3.75 0.08 7.56
N TRP A 139 3.42 1.38 7.59
CA TRP A 139 4.10 2.39 8.39
C TRP A 139 4.10 2.04 9.90
N LEU A 140 3.02 1.45 10.41
CA LEU A 140 2.93 1.02 11.80
C LEU A 140 3.92 -0.12 12.11
N PHE A 141 3.95 -1.15 11.27
CA PHE A 141 4.92 -2.26 11.43
C PHE A 141 6.37 -1.77 11.35
N ARG A 142 6.66 -0.79 10.49
CA ARG A 142 7.99 -0.16 10.40
C ARG A 142 8.32 0.61 11.68
N SER A 143 7.38 1.42 12.19
CA SER A 143 7.55 2.19 13.43
C SER A 143 7.72 1.30 14.65
N MET A 144 7.14 0.10 14.65
CA MET A 144 7.26 -0.90 15.72
C MET A 144 8.47 -1.83 15.54
N GLU A 145 9.29 -1.61 14.50
CA GLU A 145 10.44 -2.46 14.13
C GLU A 145 10.06 -3.93 13.85
N ASP A 146 8.81 -4.17 13.44
CA ASP A 146 8.26 -5.50 13.19
C ASP A 146 8.13 -5.79 11.67
N ILE A 147 9.17 -5.46 10.88
CA ILE A 147 9.21 -5.62 9.40
C ILE A 147 8.87 -7.05 8.94
N LYS A 148 9.18 -8.06 9.77
CA LYS A 148 8.84 -9.46 9.52
C LYS A 148 7.36 -9.70 9.21
N TYR A 149 6.44 -8.90 9.77
CA TYR A 149 5.01 -9.04 9.48
C TYR A 149 4.68 -8.54 8.09
N ILE A 150 5.33 -7.47 7.62
CA ILE A 150 5.17 -6.97 6.25
C ILE A 150 5.53 -8.09 5.27
N THR A 151 6.71 -8.72 5.45
CA THR A 151 7.18 -9.82 4.59
C THR A 151 6.25 -11.03 4.63
N ARG A 152 5.84 -11.45 5.84
CA ARG A 152 4.95 -12.61 6.04
C ARG A 152 3.55 -12.41 5.47
N ILE A 153 3.10 -11.17 5.35
CA ILE A 153 1.80 -10.82 4.75
C ILE A 153 1.97 -10.68 3.24
N SER A 154 2.88 -9.81 2.81
CA SER A 154 2.95 -9.38 1.41
C SER A 154 3.48 -10.50 0.49
N VAL A 155 4.50 -11.27 0.92
CA VAL A 155 5.10 -12.28 0.03
C VAL A 155 4.12 -13.41 -0.31
N PRO A 156 3.45 -14.08 0.65
CA PRO A 156 2.50 -15.15 0.32
C PRO A 156 1.32 -14.64 -0.51
N ILE A 157 0.74 -13.48 -0.14
CA ILE A 157 -0.41 -12.92 -0.86
C ILE A 157 -0.01 -12.53 -2.28
N LYS A 158 1.18 -11.94 -2.45
CA LYS A 158 1.72 -11.62 -3.76
C LYS A 158 1.87 -12.86 -4.63
N LEU A 159 2.44 -13.93 -4.09
CA LEU A 159 2.56 -15.21 -4.80
C LEU A 159 1.17 -15.77 -5.18
N LEU A 160 0.23 -15.80 -4.24
CA LEU A 160 -1.12 -16.30 -4.47
C LEU A 160 -1.91 -15.50 -5.52
N CYS A 161 -1.72 -14.18 -5.59
CA CYS A 161 -2.46 -13.33 -6.51
C CYS A 161 -1.75 -13.13 -7.86
N ILE A 162 -0.41 -13.16 -7.89
CA ILE A 162 0.35 -12.86 -9.11
C ILE A 162 0.69 -14.13 -9.92
N LEU A 163 1.03 -15.24 -9.25
CA LEU A 163 1.34 -16.48 -9.97
C LEU A 163 0.18 -16.99 -10.84
N PRO A 164 -1.10 -16.88 -10.44
CA PRO A 164 -2.21 -17.26 -11.31
C PRO A 164 -2.26 -16.54 -12.66
N ILE A 165 -1.60 -15.37 -12.80
CA ILE A 165 -1.52 -14.65 -14.08
C ILE A 165 -1.00 -15.58 -15.18
N PHE A 166 -0.01 -16.41 -14.91
CA PHE A 166 0.54 -17.38 -15.86
C PHE A 166 -0.46 -18.45 -16.32
N LEU A 167 -1.54 -18.68 -15.54
CA LEU A 167 -2.57 -19.67 -15.82
C LEU A 167 -3.81 -19.07 -16.50
N ILE A 168 -4.22 -17.85 -16.08
CA ILE A 168 -5.49 -17.25 -16.48
C ILE A 168 -5.36 -16.27 -17.63
N VAL A 169 -4.21 -15.60 -17.79
CA VAL A 169 -3.97 -14.63 -18.86
C VAL A 169 -3.40 -15.40 -20.06
N LYS A 170 -4.19 -15.57 -21.13
CA LYS A 170 -3.83 -16.35 -22.31
C LYS A 170 -4.00 -15.60 -23.61
N SER A 171 -4.72 -14.50 -23.61
CA SER A 171 -5.04 -13.71 -24.79
C SER A 171 -4.80 -12.22 -24.56
N THR A 172 -4.79 -11.45 -25.63
CA THR A 172 -4.65 -9.99 -25.59
C THR A 172 -5.78 -9.31 -24.83
N ASP A 173 -6.99 -9.91 -24.80
CA ASP A 173 -8.17 -9.36 -24.15
C ASP A 173 -8.14 -9.56 -22.62
N ASP A 174 -7.23 -10.41 -22.13
CA ASP A 174 -7.10 -10.71 -20.69
C ASP A 174 -6.31 -9.67 -19.91
N TYR A 175 -5.89 -8.55 -20.54
CA TYR A 175 -5.09 -7.52 -19.88
C TYR A 175 -5.73 -6.94 -18.60
N ALA A 176 -7.08 -6.86 -18.57
CA ALA A 176 -7.79 -6.42 -17.37
C ALA A 176 -7.65 -7.40 -16.19
N LEU A 177 -7.50 -8.72 -16.47
CA LEU A 177 -7.25 -9.72 -15.42
C LEU A 177 -5.89 -9.53 -14.75
N VAL A 178 -4.90 -9.01 -15.48
CA VAL A 178 -3.59 -8.64 -14.90
C VAL A 178 -3.79 -7.57 -13.83
N MET A 179 -4.55 -6.51 -14.16
CA MET A 179 -4.86 -5.44 -13.20
C MET A 179 -5.70 -5.95 -12.03
N LEU A 180 -6.64 -6.88 -12.28
CA LEU A 180 -7.42 -7.53 -11.23
C LEU A 180 -6.52 -8.26 -10.23
N CYS A 181 -5.54 -9.02 -10.70
CA CYS A 181 -4.59 -9.72 -9.84
C CYS A 181 -3.76 -8.75 -8.98
N TYR A 182 -3.30 -7.63 -9.56
CA TYR A 182 -2.62 -6.57 -8.79
C TYR A 182 -3.54 -5.87 -7.80
N ALA A 183 -4.80 -5.63 -8.15
CA ALA A 183 -5.79 -5.05 -7.26
C ALA A 183 -6.08 -5.98 -6.07
N LEU A 184 -6.30 -7.27 -6.33
CA LEU A 184 -6.52 -8.28 -5.30
C LEU A 184 -5.32 -8.41 -4.37
N GLU A 185 -4.10 -8.44 -4.92
CA GLU A 185 -2.87 -8.53 -4.14
C GLU A 185 -2.78 -7.40 -3.11
N THR A 186 -2.93 -6.16 -3.53
CA THR A 186 -2.82 -5.00 -2.63
C THR A 186 -4.00 -4.90 -1.67
N PHE A 187 -5.22 -5.17 -2.15
CA PHE A 187 -6.44 -5.07 -1.35
C PHE A 187 -6.48 -6.13 -0.23
N VAL A 188 -6.19 -7.38 -0.57
CA VAL A 188 -6.12 -8.48 0.40
C VAL A 188 -4.96 -8.25 1.38
N SER A 189 -3.78 -7.84 0.89
CA SER A 189 -2.65 -7.49 1.74
C SER A 189 -2.99 -6.37 2.72
N GLY A 190 -3.69 -5.33 2.27
CA GLY A 190 -4.10 -4.21 3.11
C GLY A 190 -5.03 -4.63 4.24
N ILE A 191 -6.06 -5.41 3.92
CA ILE A 191 -7.02 -5.92 4.92
C ILE A 191 -6.33 -6.85 5.92
N VAL A 192 -5.54 -7.81 5.45
CA VAL A 192 -4.82 -8.76 6.31
C VAL A 192 -3.82 -8.02 7.21
N ALA A 193 -3.10 -7.03 6.66
CA ALA A 193 -2.17 -6.22 7.42
C ALA A 193 -2.88 -5.43 8.53
N LEU A 194 -4.04 -4.84 8.23
CA LEU A 194 -4.84 -4.11 9.21
C LEU A 194 -5.33 -5.04 10.33
N PHE A 195 -5.85 -6.21 9.97
CA PHE A 195 -6.32 -7.21 10.94
C PHE A 195 -5.19 -7.71 11.84
N ILE A 196 -4.02 -8.01 11.27
CA ILE A 196 -2.85 -8.46 12.04
C ILE A 196 -2.35 -7.33 12.95
N ALA A 197 -2.34 -6.08 12.49
CA ALA A 197 -1.95 -4.93 13.31
C ALA A 197 -2.87 -4.77 14.52
N GLN A 198 -4.20 -4.86 14.33
CA GLN A 198 -5.17 -4.81 15.42
C GLN A 198 -4.92 -5.92 16.45
N LYS A 199 -4.79 -7.16 15.98
CA LYS A 199 -4.58 -8.32 16.87
C LYS A 199 -3.21 -8.27 17.57
N ARG A 200 -2.17 -7.89 16.86
CA ARG A 200 -0.77 -7.91 17.36
C ARG A 200 -0.52 -6.83 18.43
N TYR A 201 -1.04 -5.63 18.22
CA TYR A 201 -0.79 -4.48 19.08
C TYR A 201 -1.97 -4.14 19.99
N GLY A 202 -3.03 -4.96 19.99
CA GLY A 202 -4.23 -4.73 20.81
C GLY A 202 -4.99 -3.45 20.44
N ILE A 203 -4.87 -3.00 19.18
CA ILE A 203 -5.45 -1.75 18.69
C ILE A 203 -6.95 -1.91 18.51
N LYS A 204 -7.73 -1.06 19.15
CA LYS A 204 -9.16 -0.90 18.89
C LYS A 204 -9.35 0.31 18.00
N LEU A 205 -9.87 0.09 16.79
CA LEU A 205 -10.24 1.20 15.92
C LEU A 205 -11.46 1.91 16.48
N GLN A 206 -11.42 3.24 16.48
CA GLN A 206 -12.48 4.08 17.02
C GLN A 206 -12.62 5.35 16.17
N ILE A 207 -13.80 5.92 16.19
CA ILE A 207 -14.02 7.22 15.55
C ILE A 207 -13.38 8.27 16.46
N VAL A 208 -12.49 9.07 15.92
CA VAL A 208 -11.82 10.15 16.64
C VAL A 208 -12.42 11.51 16.27
N SER A 209 -12.13 12.52 17.07
CA SER A 209 -12.64 13.87 16.84
C SER A 209 -12.03 14.49 15.58
N ALA A 210 -12.79 15.37 14.94
CA ALA A 210 -12.29 16.13 13.78
C ALA A 210 -11.06 16.99 14.11
N GLN A 211 -10.89 17.38 15.37
CA GLN A 211 -9.71 18.12 15.83
C GLN A 211 -8.46 17.24 15.82
N GLU A 212 -8.55 15.97 16.24
CA GLU A 212 -7.45 15.01 16.16
C GLU A 212 -7.07 14.70 14.71
N VAL A 213 -8.06 14.49 13.84
CA VAL A 213 -7.83 14.29 12.39
C VAL A 213 -7.10 15.50 11.80
N LYS A 214 -7.55 16.72 12.09
CA LYS A 214 -6.92 17.96 11.64
C LYS A 214 -5.50 18.12 12.16
N PHE A 215 -5.25 17.72 13.41
CA PHE A 215 -3.91 17.75 14.02
C PHE A 215 -2.94 16.87 13.21
N TYR A 216 -3.27 15.59 12.96
CA TYR A 216 -2.39 14.69 12.22
C TYR A 216 -2.22 15.08 10.75
N LEU A 217 -3.26 15.61 10.10
CA LEU A 217 -3.13 16.18 8.76
C LEU A 217 -2.13 17.34 8.75
N LYS A 218 -2.25 18.28 9.69
CA LYS A 218 -1.36 19.44 9.78
C LYS A 218 0.08 19.05 10.12
N ASP A 219 0.28 18.08 11.00
CA ASP A 219 1.60 17.58 11.40
C ASP A 219 2.33 16.87 10.23
N SER A 220 1.58 16.32 9.28
CA SER A 220 2.14 15.63 8.10
C SER A 220 2.52 16.58 6.95
N ILE A 221 2.01 17.81 6.92
CA ILE A 221 2.27 18.81 5.86
C ILE A 221 3.77 19.11 5.67
N PRO A 222 4.57 19.45 6.72
CA PRO A 222 5.98 19.78 6.54
C PRO A 222 6.80 18.63 5.94
N VAL A 223 6.46 17.39 6.30
CA VAL A 223 7.12 16.18 5.81
C VAL A 223 6.79 15.95 4.34
N SER A 224 5.55 16.20 3.94
CA SER A 224 5.12 16.12 2.55
C SER A 224 5.90 17.08 1.64
N TYR A 225 6.09 18.33 2.09
CA TYR A 225 6.86 19.32 1.30
C TYR A 225 8.33 18.94 1.13
N THR A 226 8.99 18.42 2.16
CA THR A 226 10.41 18.04 2.06
C THR A 226 10.63 16.83 1.14
N HIS A 227 9.64 15.95 1.02
CA HIS A 227 9.72 14.80 0.10
C HIS A 227 9.39 15.11 -1.36
N LEU A 228 8.63 16.16 -1.63
CA LEU A 228 8.32 16.61 -3.00
C LEU A 228 9.44 17.47 -3.61
N THR A 229 10.38 17.95 -2.78
CA THR A 229 11.47 18.85 -3.19
C THR A 229 12.85 18.18 -3.26
N LEU A 230 12.95 16.90 -2.92
CA LEU A 230 14.13 16.04 -3.09
C LEU A 230 13.91 15.00 -4.19
#